data_639074eeebe5d0104d587ea8db69caed
#
_entry.id   639074eeebe5d0104d587ea8db69caed
#
_cell.length_a   1.000
_cell.length_b   1.000
_cell.length_c   1.000
_cell.angle_alpha   90.00
_cell.angle_beta   90.00
_cell.angle_gamma   90.00
#
_symmetry.space_group_name_H-M   'P 1'
#
loop_
_entity.id
_entity.type
_entity.pdbx_description
1 polymer ?
#
loop_
_entity_poly.entity_id
_entity_poly.type
_entity_poly.pdbx_seq_one_letter_code
_entity_poly.pdbx_strand_id
1 'polypeptide(L)'
;MKIGERLKEIRVAKGMTQLELAEKSGVALRTVQRIENNEVTPSFYSLNAIGEALDIKLNTDLFIETDNKFEFKIVISNFSNLFADIGTLIKRNMKTLLVLITVAFGFLSYEDLKLLFVNLSDNSIISVSTIHCGTKNECDIELVKKDDKGIILWKRIIGGTSYDKAGQVVRTKDGSYIVVGSTSSFGKGNYDVFIVKVSSKGEILWQKTYGEFLNDYGLRIAEVVDNLYQIEATKQICATFNVSNDCYNQEWLFKIDESGLVK
;
A
#
# COMPACT_ATOMS: atom_id res chain seq x y z
N MET A 1 30.25 -5.52 2.59
CA MET A 1 30.28 -4.97 3.97
C MET A 1 28.84 -4.78 4.43
N LYS A 2 28.50 -5.20 5.64
CA LYS A 2 27.12 -5.07 6.12
C LYS A 2 26.81 -3.64 6.55
N ILE A 3 25.54 -3.22 6.45
CA ILE A 3 25.13 -1.84 6.73
C ILE A 3 25.49 -1.35 8.14
N GLY A 4 25.40 -2.22 9.15
CA GLY A 4 25.78 -1.88 10.53
C GLY A 4 27.27 -1.63 10.68
N GLU A 5 28.12 -2.40 10.02
CA GLU A 5 29.57 -2.19 10.00
C GLU A 5 29.91 -0.83 9.40
N ARG A 6 29.24 -0.48 8.30
CA ARG A 6 29.47 0.83 7.64
C ARG A 6 29.04 2.00 8.50
N LEU A 7 27.88 1.92 9.12
CA LEU A 7 27.40 2.93 10.06
C LEU A 7 28.37 3.13 11.22
N LYS A 8 28.90 2.03 11.78
CA LYS A 8 29.89 2.04 12.83
C LYS A 8 31.19 2.73 12.38
N GLU A 9 31.71 2.41 11.18
CA GLU A 9 32.91 3.06 10.62
C GLU A 9 32.73 4.56 10.48
N ILE A 10 31.59 5.00 9.91
CA ILE A 10 31.32 6.44 9.73
C ILE A 10 31.19 7.13 11.08
N ARG A 11 30.49 6.55 12.05
CA ARG A 11 30.38 7.08 13.39
C ARG A 11 31.77 7.25 14.06
N VAL A 12 32.60 6.22 14.00
CA VAL A 12 33.95 6.26 14.57
C VAL A 12 34.81 7.29 13.85
N ALA A 13 34.73 7.37 12.53
CA ALA A 13 35.45 8.39 11.75
C ALA A 13 35.05 9.83 12.13
N LYS A 14 33.81 10.03 12.57
CA LYS A 14 33.31 11.31 13.11
C LYS A 14 33.60 11.52 14.60
N GLY A 15 34.32 10.60 15.25
CA GLY A 15 34.69 10.67 16.65
C GLY A 15 33.52 10.54 17.63
N MET A 16 32.39 10.01 17.19
CA MET A 16 31.18 9.89 18.01
C MET A 16 31.12 8.55 18.76
N THR A 17 30.63 8.58 20.00
CA THR A 17 30.25 7.37 20.74
C THR A 17 28.88 6.86 20.29
N GLN A 18 28.54 5.61 20.60
CA GLN A 18 27.19 5.07 20.32
C GLN A 18 26.10 5.83 21.07
N LEU A 19 26.42 6.33 22.28
CA LEU A 19 25.49 7.12 23.08
C LEU A 19 25.20 8.46 22.42
N GLU A 20 26.22 9.19 21.99
CA GLU A 20 26.07 10.46 21.29
C GLU A 20 25.29 10.29 19.97
N LEU A 21 25.52 9.20 19.23
CA LEU A 21 24.75 8.88 18.05
C LEU A 21 23.27 8.60 18.38
N ALA A 22 23.01 7.87 19.46
CA ALA A 22 21.65 7.59 19.93
C ALA A 22 20.91 8.88 20.32
N GLU A 23 21.55 9.75 21.09
CA GLU A 23 21.00 11.05 21.51
C GLU A 23 20.72 11.97 20.30
N LYS A 24 21.68 12.07 19.39
CA LYS A 24 21.58 12.94 18.21
C LYS A 24 20.53 12.45 17.20
N SER A 25 20.39 11.12 17.03
CA SER A 25 19.44 10.53 16.11
C SER A 25 18.04 10.31 16.70
N GLY A 26 17.88 10.40 18.02
CA GLY A 26 16.64 10.01 18.70
C GLY A 26 16.34 8.51 18.66
N VAL A 27 17.29 7.68 18.23
CA VAL A 27 17.18 6.22 18.21
C VAL A 27 17.74 5.65 19.51
N ALA A 28 16.99 4.76 20.17
CA ALA A 28 17.43 4.18 21.44
C ALA A 28 18.84 3.56 21.34
N LEU A 29 19.70 3.77 22.32
CA LEU A 29 21.08 3.27 22.36
C LEU A 29 21.16 1.76 22.05
N ARG A 30 20.28 0.97 22.66
CA ARG A 30 20.22 -0.48 22.41
C ARG A 30 19.92 -0.82 20.94
N THR A 31 19.12 0.00 20.26
CA THR A 31 18.83 -0.16 18.84
C THR A 31 20.05 0.18 17.98
N VAL A 32 20.76 1.26 18.29
CA VAL A 32 22.02 1.63 17.62
C VAL A 32 23.03 0.49 17.76
N GLN A 33 23.22 -0.05 18.95
CA GLN A 33 24.12 -1.16 19.21
C GLN A 33 23.78 -2.41 18.37
N ARG A 34 22.50 -2.80 18.35
CA ARG A 34 22.04 -3.96 17.58
C ARG A 34 22.18 -3.78 16.07
N ILE A 35 21.98 -2.56 15.57
CA ILE A 35 22.19 -2.22 14.16
C ILE A 35 23.67 -2.34 13.81
N GLU A 36 24.57 -1.72 14.57
CA GLU A 36 26.01 -1.77 14.33
C GLU A 36 26.60 -3.17 14.44
N ASN A 37 26.02 -4.02 15.27
CA ASN A 37 26.40 -5.44 15.39
C ASN A 37 25.75 -6.32 14.29
N ASN A 38 24.93 -5.76 13.40
CA ASN A 38 24.14 -6.48 12.40
C ASN A 38 23.18 -7.54 13.00
N GLU A 39 22.71 -7.34 14.22
CA GLU A 39 21.73 -8.20 14.89
C GLU A 39 20.30 -7.93 14.40
N VAL A 40 20.06 -6.75 13.85
CA VAL A 40 18.77 -6.34 13.29
C VAL A 40 18.98 -5.51 12.02
N THR A 41 18.07 -5.65 11.06
CA THR A 41 17.99 -4.75 9.93
C THR A 41 17.31 -3.47 10.36
N PRO A 42 17.93 -2.28 10.22
CA PRO A 42 17.31 -1.02 10.61
C PRO A 42 16.06 -0.76 9.77
N SER A 43 15.02 -0.19 10.41
CA SER A 43 13.89 0.37 9.67
C SER A 43 14.34 1.59 8.87
N PHE A 44 13.60 1.95 7.82
CA PHE A 44 13.88 3.16 7.04
C PHE A 44 13.94 4.42 7.93
N TYR A 45 13.02 4.51 8.90
CA TYR A 45 13.00 5.60 9.87
C TYR A 45 14.30 5.68 10.70
N SER A 46 14.72 4.55 11.28
CA SER A 46 15.96 4.48 12.08
C SER A 46 17.19 4.78 11.23
N LEU A 47 17.20 4.30 9.99
CA LEU A 47 18.31 4.54 9.06
C LEU A 47 18.41 6.02 8.67
N ASN A 48 17.28 6.66 8.40
CA ASN A 48 17.22 8.08 8.05
C ASN A 48 17.67 8.95 9.22
N ALA A 49 17.15 8.69 10.43
CA ALA A 49 17.51 9.43 11.63
C ALA A 49 19.01 9.29 11.98
N ILE A 50 19.57 8.10 11.84
CA ILE A 50 21.01 7.84 12.01
C ILE A 50 21.81 8.53 10.89
N GLY A 51 21.34 8.50 9.66
CA GLY A 51 21.97 9.17 8.52
C GLY A 51 22.04 10.68 8.72
N GLU A 52 20.94 11.30 9.12
CA GLU A 52 20.91 12.75 9.47
C GLU A 52 21.85 13.07 10.63
N ALA A 53 21.87 12.26 11.68
CA ALA A 53 22.75 12.45 12.82
C ALA A 53 24.24 12.35 12.44
N LEU A 54 24.56 11.50 11.46
CA LEU A 54 25.91 11.34 10.91
C LEU A 54 26.22 12.28 9.76
N ASP A 55 25.28 13.16 9.36
CA ASP A 55 25.43 14.07 8.22
C ASP A 55 25.90 13.34 6.95
N ILE A 56 25.23 12.24 6.65
CA ILE A 56 25.46 11.41 5.44
C ILE A 56 24.20 11.35 4.60
N LYS A 57 24.36 11.42 3.29
CA LYS A 57 23.28 11.20 2.35
C LYS A 57 23.13 9.69 2.16
N LEU A 58 21.96 9.13 2.54
CA LEU A 58 21.66 7.70 2.45
C LEU A 58 21.91 7.09 1.05
N ASN A 59 21.95 7.91 0.00
CA ASN A 59 22.05 7.47 -1.38
C ASN A 59 23.50 7.34 -1.92
N THR A 60 24.50 7.91 -1.27
CA THR A 60 25.86 7.93 -1.80
C THR A 60 26.91 7.32 -0.87
N ASP A 61 26.75 7.45 0.43
CA ASP A 61 27.84 7.16 1.37
C ASP A 61 27.74 5.80 2.06
N LEU A 62 26.55 5.18 2.06
CA LEU A 62 26.28 3.93 2.75
C LEU A 62 26.37 2.67 1.84
N PHE A 63 26.30 2.80 0.53
CA PHE A 63 26.06 1.70 -0.40
C PHE A 63 27.12 1.50 -1.48
N ILE A 64 28.33 1.99 -1.29
CA ILE A 64 29.44 1.66 -2.17
C ILE A 64 29.97 0.26 -1.79
N GLU A 65 29.50 -0.75 -2.47
CA GLU A 65 29.82 -2.18 -2.37
C GLU A 65 28.98 -3.01 -1.39
N THR A 66 27.86 -3.56 -1.85
CA THR A 66 27.45 -4.95 -1.59
C THR A 66 26.15 -5.30 -2.33
N ASP A 67 26.15 -6.47 -2.96
CA ASP A 67 25.01 -7.24 -3.53
C ASP A 67 23.82 -6.51 -4.16
N ASN A 68 23.79 -6.53 -5.47
CA ASN A 68 22.88 -5.93 -6.44
C ASN A 68 21.36 -6.00 -6.21
N LYS A 69 20.84 -6.69 -5.21
CA LYS A 69 19.39 -6.85 -5.00
C LYS A 69 18.76 -5.83 -4.05
N PHE A 70 19.52 -5.27 -3.13
CA PHE A 70 18.97 -4.34 -2.12
C PHE A 70 19.00 -2.88 -2.59
N GLU A 71 20.00 -2.48 -3.35
CA GLU A 71 20.13 -1.14 -3.94
C GLU A 71 18.98 -0.79 -4.89
N PHE A 72 18.49 -1.80 -5.60
CA PHE A 72 17.45 -1.65 -6.61
C PHE A 72 16.12 -1.10 -6.06
N LYS A 73 15.73 -1.51 -4.86
CA LYS A 73 14.45 -1.13 -4.26
C LYS A 73 14.43 0.31 -3.72
N ILE A 74 15.57 0.80 -3.24
CA ILE A 74 15.70 2.18 -2.71
C ILE A 74 15.86 3.19 -3.85
N VAL A 75 16.61 2.86 -4.88
CA VAL A 75 16.74 3.70 -6.08
C VAL A 75 15.39 3.90 -6.75
N ILE A 76 14.57 2.85 -6.87
CA ILE A 76 13.24 2.95 -7.49
C ILE A 76 12.30 3.85 -6.69
N SER A 77 12.30 3.79 -5.35
CA SER A 77 11.41 4.64 -4.53
C SER A 77 11.74 6.13 -4.62
N ASN A 78 13.03 6.48 -4.73
CA ASN A 78 13.46 7.86 -4.89
C ASN A 78 13.26 8.37 -6.33
N PHE A 79 13.41 7.50 -7.33
CA PHE A 79 13.11 7.83 -8.72
C PHE A 79 11.61 8.06 -8.94
N SER A 80 10.72 7.31 -8.29
CA SER A 80 9.27 7.51 -8.43
C SER A 80 8.82 8.90 -7.97
N ASN A 81 9.42 9.45 -6.92
CA ASN A 81 9.12 10.81 -6.45
C ASN A 81 9.69 11.89 -7.38
N LEU A 82 10.87 11.68 -7.95
CA LEU A 82 11.47 12.60 -8.94
C LEU A 82 10.68 12.60 -10.26
N PHE A 83 10.13 11.46 -10.67
CA PHE A 83 9.34 11.34 -11.90
C PHE A 83 7.90 11.83 -11.76
N ALA A 84 7.32 11.90 -10.58
CA ALA A 84 6.01 12.51 -10.37
C ALA A 84 5.99 13.99 -10.77
N ASP A 85 7.08 14.72 -10.48
CA ASP A 85 7.21 16.14 -10.85
C ASP A 85 7.60 16.35 -12.34
N ILE A 86 8.24 15.37 -12.95
CA ILE A 86 8.67 15.40 -14.37
C ILE A 86 7.58 14.84 -15.31
N GLY A 87 6.54 14.20 -14.78
CA GLY A 87 5.50 13.51 -15.57
C GLY A 87 4.75 14.40 -16.58
N THR A 88 4.78 15.72 -16.40
CA THR A 88 4.19 16.68 -17.35
C THR A 88 5.13 17.02 -18.53
N LEU A 89 6.44 16.91 -18.34
CA LEU A 89 7.45 17.17 -19.38
C LEU A 89 7.72 15.96 -20.28
N ILE A 90 7.47 14.74 -19.78
CA ILE A 90 7.86 13.48 -20.43
C ILE A 90 6.88 13.04 -21.53
N LYS A 91 5.62 13.48 -21.50
CA LYS A 91 4.62 13.05 -22.52
C LYS A 91 5.02 13.34 -23.97
N ARG A 92 6.00 14.21 -24.21
CA ARG A 92 6.39 14.64 -25.57
C ARG A 92 7.63 13.92 -26.15
N ASN A 93 8.48 13.28 -25.33
CA ASN A 93 9.74 12.67 -25.80
C ASN A 93 10.17 11.37 -25.09
N MET A 94 9.21 10.48 -24.84
CA MET A 94 9.44 9.23 -24.08
C MET A 94 10.52 8.31 -24.70
N LYS A 95 10.62 8.24 -26.03
CA LYS A 95 11.63 7.41 -26.72
C LYS A 95 13.07 7.88 -26.48
N THR A 96 13.29 9.19 -26.44
CA THR A 96 14.63 9.79 -26.23
C THR A 96 15.07 9.65 -24.76
N LEU A 97 14.14 9.72 -23.82
CA LEU A 97 14.43 9.52 -22.40
C LEU A 97 14.80 8.05 -22.11
N LEU A 98 14.14 7.10 -22.78
CA LEU A 98 14.44 5.67 -22.67
C LEU A 98 15.88 5.38 -23.09
N VAL A 99 16.32 5.94 -24.20
CA VAL A 99 17.69 5.81 -24.72
C VAL A 99 18.69 6.45 -23.75
N LEU A 100 18.38 7.61 -23.19
CA LEU A 100 19.27 8.29 -22.24
C LEU A 100 19.42 7.53 -20.92
N ILE A 101 18.34 6.89 -20.42
CA ILE A 101 18.36 6.05 -19.21
C ILE A 101 19.18 4.77 -19.46
N THR A 102 19.00 4.11 -20.61
CA THR A 102 19.79 2.91 -20.96
C THR A 102 21.27 3.22 -21.16
N VAL A 103 21.61 4.37 -21.72
CA VAL A 103 22.99 4.81 -21.91
C VAL A 103 23.63 5.30 -20.60
N ALA A 104 22.89 6.01 -19.75
CA ALA A 104 23.41 6.55 -18.50
C ALA A 104 23.59 5.50 -17.40
N PHE A 105 22.78 4.46 -17.40
CA PHE A 105 22.76 3.48 -16.32
C PHE A 105 23.15 2.07 -16.69
N GLY A 106 23.39 1.71 -17.94
CA GLY A 106 23.98 0.44 -18.43
C GLY A 106 23.67 -0.89 -17.73
N PHE A 107 22.89 -0.86 -16.66
CA PHE A 107 22.67 -1.94 -15.68
C PHE A 107 21.25 -2.54 -15.67
N LEU A 108 20.30 -1.95 -16.42
CA LEU A 108 18.91 -2.43 -16.44
C LEU A 108 18.65 -3.29 -17.67
N SER A 109 18.14 -4.48 -17.47
CA SER A 109 17.68 -5.30 -18.58
C SER A 109 16.41 -4.70 -19.23
N TYR A 110 16.16 -5.04 -20.51
CA TYR A 110 14.95 -4.61 -21.21
C TYR A 110 13.66 -5.00 -20.46
N GLU A 111 13.64 -6.15 -19.79
CA GLU A 111 12.48 -6.61 -18.99
C GLU A 111 12.28 -5.78 -17.72
N ASP A 112 13.37 -5.35 -17.08
CA ASP A 112 13.31 -4.48 -15.90
C ASP A 112 12.77 -3.09 -16.26
N LEU A 113 13.20 -2.55 -17.40
CA LEU A 113 12.69 -1.29 -17.94
C LEU A 113 11.21 -1.39 -18.30
N LYS A 114 10.78 -2.48 -18.92
CA LYS A 114 9.39 -2.73 -19.28
C LYS A 114 8.49 -2.79 -18.04
N LEU A 115 8.94 -3.44 -16.96
CA LEU A 115 8.22 -3.52 -15.69
C LEU A 115 8.09 -2.13 -15.04
N LEU A 116 9.15 -1.32 -15.07
CA LEU A 116 9.17 0.05 -14.58
C LEU A 116 8.17 0.94 -15.36
N PHE A 117 8.16 0.84 -16.69
CA PHE A 117 7.27 1.64 -17.55
C PHE A 117 5.80 1.22 -17.45
N VAL A 118 5.52 -0.06 -17.28
CA VAL A 118 4.14 -0.55 -17.03
C VAL A 118 3.57 0.05 -15.75
N ASN A 119 4.39 0.22 -14.71
CA ASN A 119 3.95 0.83 -13.44
C ASN A 119 3.80 2.36 -13.51
N LEU A 120 4.60 3.03 -14.37
CA LEU A 120 4.59 4.51 -14.51
C LEU A 120 3.48 5.03 -15.44
N SER A 121 2.94 4.17 -16.32
CA SER A 121 1.97 4.58 -17.36
C SER A 121 0.61 3.91 -17.27
N ASP A 122 0.29 3.28 -16.13
CA ASP A 122 -1.04 2.66 -15.96
C ASP A 122 -2.12 3.74 -15.74
N ASN A 123 -2.54 4.36 -16.87
CA ASN A 123 -3.69 5.27 -16.93
C ASN A 123 -5.02 4.50 -16.91
N SER A 124 -5.02 3.24 -16.47
CA SER A 124 -6.22 2.44 -16.40
C SER A 124 -7.21 3.02 -15.36
N ILE A 125 -8.48 2.88 -15.71
CA ILE A 125 -9.59 3.26 -14.86
C ILE A 125 -10.11 2.01 -14.18
N ILE A 126 -10.28 2.06 -12.86
CA ILE A 126 -10.94 1.02 -12.07
C ILE A 126 -12.30 1.51 -11.62
N SER A 127 -13.32 0.69 -11.74
CA SER A 127 -14.67 0.98 -11.25
C SER A 127 -15.24 -0.22 -10.51
N VAL A 128 -16.08 0.05 -9.53
CA VAL A 128 -16.82 -0.95 -8.78
C VAL A 128 -18.31 -0.65 -8.87
N SER A 129 -19.12 -1.68 -8.98
CA SER A 129 -20.59 -1.59 -9.05
C SER A 129 -21.24 -2.82 -8.43
N THR A 130 -22.51 -2.67 -8.04
CA THR A 130 -23.34 -3.79 -7.62
C THR A 130 -24.14 -4.28 -8.83
N ILE A 131 -24.10 -5.58 -9.08
CA ILE A 131 -24.76 -6.23 -10.23
C ILE A 131 -25.69 -7.35 -9.79
N HIS A 132 -26.48 -7.89 -10.72
CA HIS A 132 -27.38 -9.05 -10.56
C HIS A 132 -28.50 -8.89 -9.54
N CYS A 133 -28.78 -7.68 -9.04
CA CYS A 133 -29.86 -7.44 -8.10
C CYS A 133 -31.24 -7.65 -8.74
N GLY A 134 -32.08 -8.54 -8.18
CA GLY A 134 -33.50 -8.56 -8.49
C GLY A 134 -34.12 -9.86 -9.01
N THR A 135 -33.36 -10.92 -9.27
CA THR A 135 -33.96 -12.15 -9.85
C THR A 135 -33.96 -13.37 -8.93
N LYS A 136 -33.10 -13.45 -7.92
CA LYS A 136 -32.98 -14.60 -6.98
C LYS A 136 -32.52 -14.23 -5.58
N ASN A 137 -32.74 -12.99 -5.12
CA ASN A 137 -32.21 -12.50 -3.85
C ASN A 137 -30.66 -12.54 -3.77
N GLU A 138 -30.01 -12.26 -4.89
CA GLU A 138 -28.55 -12.25 -4.99
C GLU A 138 -28.12 -10.93 -5.61
N CYS A 139 -27.11 -10.30 -5.05
CA CYS A 139 -26.37 -9.20 -5.64
C CYS A 139 -24.88 -9.45 -5.48
N ASP A 140 -24.11 -9.13 -6.50
CA ASP A 140 -22.66 -9.27 -6.46
C ASP A 140 -21.96 -7.94 -6.70
N ILE A 141 -20.72 -7.85 -6.27
CA ILE A 141 -19.82 -6.74 -6.56
C ILE A 141 -19.09 -7.04 -7.87
N GLU A 142 -19.23 -6.18 -8.88
CA GLU A 142 -18.41 -6.23 -10.10
C GLU A 142 -17.30 -5.18 -10.02
N LEU A 143 -16.05 -5.62 -10.16
CA LEU A 143 -14.88 -4.78 -10.31
C LEU A 143 -14.41 -4.84 -11.76
N VAL A 144 -14.28 -3.69 -12.42
CA VAL A 144 -13.90 -3.58 -13.84
C VAL A 144 -12.70 -2.69 -14.01
N LYS A 145 -11.66 -3.21 -14.63
CA LYS A 145 -10.50 -2.43 -15.06
C LYS A 145 -10.56 -2.18 -16.56
N LYS A 146 -10.41 -0.91 -16.97
CA LYS A 146 -10.38 -0.47 -18.35
C LYS A 146 -9.08 0.27 -18.63
N ASP A 147 -8.62 0.22 -19.89
CA ASP A 147 -7.54 1.09 -20.33
C ASP A 147 -8.00 2.55 -20.49
N ASP A 148 -7.09 3.42 -20.92
CA ASP A 148 -7.33 4.85 -21.19
C ASP A 148 -8.31 5.08 -22.36
N LYS A 149 -8.56 4.07 -23.19
CA LYS A 149 -9.53 4.11 -24.29
C LYS A 149 -10.89 3.53 -23.91
N GLY A 150 -11.05 3.06 -22.67
CA GLY A 150 -12.27 2.45 -22.17
C GLY A 150 -12.43 0.97 -22.51
N ILE A 151 -11.42 0.32 -23.09
CA ILE A 151 -11.43 -1.11 -23.39
C ILE A 151 -11.26 -1.88 -22.08
N ILE A 152 -12.11 -2.89 -21.86
CA ILE A 152 -12.05 -3.72 -20.66
C ILE A 152 -10.80 -4.59 -20.69
N LEU A 153 -9.92 -4.39 -19.72
CA LEU A 153 -8.74 -5.21 -19.52
C LEU A 153 -9.09 -6.49 -18.76
N TRP A 154 -9.90 -6.36 -17.72
CA TRP A 154 -10.45 -7.50 -16.99
C TRP A 154 -11.69 -7.08 -16.17
N LYS A 155 -12.46 -8.10 -15.80
CA LYS A 155 -13.59 -8.02 -14.86
C LYS A 155 -13.43 -9.06 -13.76
N ARG A 156 -13.85 -8.72 -12.54
CA ARG A 156 -13.93 -9.63 -11.40
C ARG A 156 -15.30 -9.49 -10.75
N ILE A 157 -15.97 -10.62 -10.56
CA ILE A 157 -17.16 -10.71 -9.72
C ILE A 157 -16.73 -11.17 -8.34
N ILE A 158 -17.24 -10.52 -7.30
CA ILE A 158 -16.89 -10.71 -5.90
C ILE A 158 -18.21 -10.79 -5.13
N GLY A 159 -18.45 -11.88 -4.46
CA GLY A 159 -19.67 -12.12 -3.70
C GLY A 159 -19.82 -13.59 -3.36
N GLY A 160 -20.97 -13.95 -2.84
CA GLY A 160 -21.32 -15.30 -2.45
C GLY A 160 -22.73 -15.68 -2.88
N THR A 161 -23.53 -16.26 -1.96
CA THR A 161 -24.87 -16.78 -2.30
C THR A 161 -26.00 -15.83 -1.87
N SER A 162 -25.68 -14.60 -1.47
CA SER A 162 -26.67 -13.65 -0.96
C SER A 162 -26.37 -12.23 -1.48
N TYR A 163 -26.69 -11.19 -0.71
CA TYR A 163 -26.51 -9.81 -1.14
C TYR A 163 -25.12 -9.30 -0.81
N ASP A 164 -24.35 -8.94 -1.86
CA ASP A 164 -23.07 -8.30 -1.77
C ASP A 164 -23.11 -6.95 -2.49
N LYS A 165 -22.85 -5.85 -1.78
CA LYS A 165 -23.00 -4.49 -2.28
C LYS A 165 -21.67 -3.77 -2.34
N ALA A 166 -21.40 -3.12 -3.46
CA ALA A 166 -20.23 -2.28 -3.66
C ALA A 166 -20.38 -0.94 -2.91
N GLY A 167 -19.32 -0.53 -2.25
CA GLY A 167 -19.13 0.83 -1.77
C GLY A 167 -18.12 1.57 -2.65
N GLN A 168 -16.85 1.48 -2.35
CA GLN A 168 -15.78 2.19 -3.05
C GLN A 168 -14.57 1.30 -3.33
N VAL A 169 -13.78 1.67 -4.34
CA VAL A 169 -12.48 1.07 -4.64
C VAL A 169 -11.39 2.12 -4.62
N VAL A 170 -10.22 1.77 -4.06
CA VAL A 170 -8.98 2.56 -4.16
C VAL A 170 -7.88 1.72 -4.77
N ARG A 171 -6.95 2.37 -5.47
CA ARG A 171 -5.71 1.77 -5.94
C ARG A 171 -4.65 1.91 -4.85
N THR A 172 -3.94 0.85 -4.57
CA THR A 172 -2.83 0.81 -3.63
C THR A 172 -1.50 1.13 -4.33
N LYS A 173 -0.46 1.47 -3.58
CA LYS A 173 0.86 1.82 -4.13
C LYS A 173 1.54 0.67 -4.86
N ASP A 174 1.27 -0.58 -4.47
CA ASP A 174 1.76 -1.78 -5.16
C ASP A 174 1.01 -2.09 -6.48
N GLY A 175 0.05 -1.21 -6.87
CA GLY A 175 -0.78 -1.37 -8.06
C GLY A 175 -1.95 -2.33 -7.90
N SER A 176 -2.18 -2.87 -6.70
CA SER A 176 -3.37 -3.64 -6.35
C SER A 176 -4.57 -2.72 -6.09
N TYR A 177 -5.70 -3.27 -5.73
CA TYR A 177 -6.93 -2.54 -5.44
C TYR A 177 -7.53 -3.05 -4.14
N ILE A 178 -8.05 -2.15 -3.30
CA ILE A 178 -8.88 -2.50 -2.15
C ILE A 178 -10.29 -2.01 -2.42
N VAL A 179 -11.23 -2.94 -2.37
CA VAL A 179 -12.67 -2.70 -2.49
C VAL A 179 -13.28 -2.75 -1.10
N VAL A 180 -14.08 -1.77 -0.75
CA VAL A 180 -14.95 -1.78 0.42
C VAL A 180 -16.40 -1.92 -0.02
N GLY A 181 -17.18 -2.62 0.74
CA GLY A 181 -18.60 -2.83 0.51
C GLY A 181 -19.27 -3.50 1.70
N SER A 182 -20.37 -4.17 1.46
CA SER A 182 -21.12 -4.88 2.47
C SER A 182 -21.55 -6.24 1.95
N THR A 183 -21.59 -7.23 2.80
CA THR A 183 -21.94 -8.61 2.44
C THR A 183 -22.96 -9.18 3.40
N SER A 184 -23.92 -9.93 2.87
CA SER A 184 -24.74 -10.86 3.65
C SER A 184 -24.41 -12.32 3.31
N SER A 185 -23.44 -12.54 2.43
CA SER A 185 -22.94 -13.86 2.07
C SER A 185 -21.90 -14.39 3.06
N PHE A 186 -21.22 -13.49 3.77
CA PHE A 186 -20.10 -13.81 4.67
C PHE A 186 -20.24 -13.02 5.97
N GLY A 187 -19.57 -13.50 7.03
CA GLY A 187 -19.53 -12.78 8.31
C GLY A 187 -20.46 -13.35 9.35
N LYS A 188 -20.92 -12.52 10.29
CA LYS A 188 -21.67 -12.93 11.48
C LYS A 188 -23.09 -12.34 11.55
N GLY A 189 -23.28 -11.17 10.91
CA GLY A 189 -24.54 -10.42 10.95
C GLY A 189 -25.46 -10.68 9.76
N ASN A 190 -26.49 -9.85 9.61
CA ASN A 190 -27.27 -9.82 8.39
C ASN A 190 -26.45 -9.19 7.25
N TYR A 191 -25.76 -8.08 7.55
CA TYR A 191 -24.78 -7.46 6.70
C TYR A 191 -23.53 -7.15 7.51
N ASP A 192 -22.37 -7.47 6.97
CA ASP A 192 -21.06 -7.10 7.51
C ASP A 192 -20.31 -6.22 6.52
N VAL A 193 -19.43 -5.34 7.03
CA VAL A 193 -18.49 -4.61 6.18
C VAL A 193 -17.61 -5.63 5.48
N PHE A 194 -17.52 -5.56 4.15
CA PHE A 194 -16.76 -6.47 3.32
C PHE A 194 -15.60 -5.75 2.65
N ILE A 195 -14.39 -6.21 2.88
CA ILE A 195 -13.18 -5.62 2.29
C ILE A 195 -12.42 -6.71 1.54
N VAL A 196 -12.08 -6.41 0.29
CA VAL A 196 -11.39 -7.34 -0.61
C VAL A 196 -10.17 -6.66 -1.24
N LYS A 197 -9.00 -7.28 -1.13
CA LYS A 197 -7.80 -6.85 -1.88
C LYS A 197 -7.67 -7.70 -3.14
N VAL A 198 -7.53 -7.00 -4.28
CA VAL A 198 -7.44 -7.61 -5.61
C VAL A 198 -6.13 -7.16 -6.26
N SER A 199 -5.39 -8.08 -6.87
CA SER A 199 -4.15 -7.76 -7.57
C SER A 199 -4.39 -6.89 -8.80
N SER A 200 -3.33 -6.30 -9.35
CA SER A 200 -3.38 -5.53 -10.61
C SER A 200 -3.92 -6.36 -11.80
N LYS A 201 -3.90 -7.70 -11.68
CA LYS A 201 -4.41 -8.67 -12.69
C LYS A 201 -5.84 -9.14 -12.44
N GLY A 202 -6.50 -8.65 -11.36
CA GLY A 202 -7.87 -9.04 -11.02
C GLY A 202 -7.98 -10.32 -10.16
N GLU A 203 -6.90 -10.81 -9.54
CA GLU A 203 -6.93 -11.97 -8.65
C GLU A 203 -7.23 -11.52 -7.22
N ILE A 204 -8.10 -12.22 -6.52
CA ILE A 204 -8.39 -11.94 -5.10
C ILE A 204 -7.18 -12.38 -4.29
N LEU A 205 -6.54 -11.42 -3.58
CA LEU A 205 -5.41 -11.66 -2.71
C LEU A 205 -5.88 -12.03 -1.29
N TRP A 206 -6.87 -11.34 -0.80
CA TRP A 206 -7.56 -11.65 0.44
C TRP A 206 -8.94 -11.00 0.47
N GLN A 207 -9.82 -11.54 1.31
CA GLN A 207 -11.12 -10.96 1.64
C GLN A 207 -11.36 -11.09 3.14
N LYS A 208 -12.00 -10.09 3.76
CA LYS A 208 -12.29 -10.03 5.19
C LYS A 208 -13.62 -9.34 5.44
N THR A 209 -14.28 -9.76 6.52
CA THR A 209 -15.49 -9.12 7.03
C THR A 209 -15.23 -8.50 8.40
N TYR A 210 -15.90 -7.38 8.65
CA TYR A 210 -15.84 -6.65 9.91
C TYR A 210 -17.27 -6.30 10.30
N GLY A 211 -17.62 -6.59 11.51
CA GLY A 211 -18.97 -6.41 12.03
C GLY A 211 -19.30 -7.41 13.10
N GLU A 212 -20.55 -7.34 13.59
CA GLU A 212 -21.08 -8.22 14.60
C GLU A 212 -22.42 -8.82 14.14
N PHE A 213 -23.42 -8.93 15.03
CA PHE A 213 -24.66 -9.66 14.74
C PHE A 213 -25.74 -8.86 14.00
N LEU A 214 -25.58 -7.55 13.87
CA LEU A 214 -26.55 -6.67 13.23
C LEU A 214 -26.10 -6.28 11.83
N ASN A 215 -26.60 -5.14 11.32
CA ASN A 215 -26.24 -4.66 10.00
C ASN A 215 -25.06 -3.68 10.07
N ASP A 216 -23.96 -4.03 9.45
CA ASP A 216 -22.79 -3.20 9.34
C ASP A 216 -22.47 -2.97 7.84
N TYR A 217 -22.41 -1.70 7.42
CA TYR A 217 -22.26 -1.35 6.01
C TYR A 217 -20.96 -0.60 5.76
N GLY A 218 -20.12 -1.14 4.86
CA GLY A 218 -18.91 -0.47 4.37
C GLY A 218 -19.24 0.52 3.26
N LEU A 219 -18.86 1.78 3.41
CA LEU A 219 -19.22 2.86 2.51
C LEU A 219 -18.03 3.39 1.71
N ARG A 220 -16.97 3.80 2.40
CA ARG A 220 -15.83 4.47 1.78
C ARG A 220 -14.50 3.97 2.33
N ILE A 221 -13.46 4.20 1.52
CA ILE A 221 -12.08 3.90 1.88
C ILE A 221 -11.18 5.02 1.38
N ALA A 222 -10.22 5.44 2.20
CA ALA A 222 -9.19 6.39 1.83
C ALA A 222 -7.84 5.96 2.41
N GLU A 223 -6.77 6.08 1.63
CA GLU A 223 -5.41 5.97 2.17
C GLU A 223 -5.11 7.24 2.98
N VAL A 224 -4.72 7.10 4.25
CA VAL A 224 -4.42 8.23 5.14
C VAL A 224 -2.93 8.41 5.37
N VAL A 225 -2.17 7.32 5.36
CA VAL A 225 -0.70 7.27 5.38
C VAL A 225 -0.30 6.04 4.58
N ASP A 226 0.96 5.93 4.20
CA ASP A 226 1.49 4.81 3.43
C ASP A 226 1.01 3.45 3.97
N ASN A 227 0.23 2.75 3.13
CA ASN A 227 -0.32 1.43 3.42
C ASN A 227 -1.25 1.36 4.65
N LEU A 228 -1.79 2.49 5.09
CA LEU A 228 -2.81 2.59 6.13
C LEU A 228 -4.07 3.21 5.54
N TYR A 229 -5.18 2.50 5.62
CA TYR A 229 -6.45 2.85 5.00
C TYR A 229 -7.49 3.12 6.07
N GLN A 230 -8.17 4.25 6.00
CA GLN A 230 -9.33 4.56 6.82
C GLN A 230 -10.58 4.07 6.12
N ILE A 231 -11.40 3.34 6.83
CA ILE A 231 -12.70 2.82 6.40
C ILE A 231 -13.79 3.65 7.07
N GLU A 232 -14.71 4.15 6.24
CA GLU A 232 -15.96 4.73 6.70
C GLU A 232 -17.05 3.68 6.53
N ALA A 233 -17.73 3.39 7.61
CA ALA A 233 -18.80 2.39 7.69
C ALA A 233 -19.94 2.88 8.57
N THR A 234 -21.06 2.22 8.54
CA THR A 234 -22.12 2.36 9.55
C THR A 234 -22.31 1.05 10.28
N LYS A 235 -22.54 1.13 11.58
CA LYS A 235 -22.84 0.02 12.46
C LYS A 235 -24.25 0.18 13.02
N GLN A 236 -25.09 -0.84 12.90
CA GLN A 236 -26.39 -0.83 13.51
C GLN A 236 -26.28 -1.12 15.01
N ILE A 237 -26.93 -0.32 15.83
CA ILE A 237 -27.00 -0.50 17.29
C ILE A 237 -28.46 -0.52 17.69
N CYS A 238 -28.84 -1.49 18.52
CA CYS A 238 -30.18 -1.61 19.10
C CYS A 238 -30.10 -1.53 20.62
N ALA A 239 -30.94 -0.72 21.24
CA ALA A 239 -30.98 -0.58 22.69
C ALA A 239 -31.48 -1.88 23.38
N THR A 240 -32.35 -2.64 22.70
CA THR A 240 -32.90 -3.91 23.19
C THR A 240 -32.73 -4.99 22.13
N PHE A 241 -32.18 -6.15 22.49
CA PHE A 241 -32.01 -7.27 21.57
C PHE A 241 -33.41 -7.72 21.07
N ASN A 242 -33.62 -7.75 19.76
CA ASN A 242 -34.86 -8.16 19.07
C ASN A 242 -36.06 -7.18 19.07
N VAL A 243 -35.89 -5.91 19.40
CA VAL A 243 -36.95 -4.90 19.19
C VAL A 243 -36.49 -3.95 18.05
N SER A 244 -37.06 -4.17 16.87
CA SER A 244 -36.70 -3.44 15.65
C SER A 244 -36.89 -1.92 15.70
N ASN A 245 -37.69 -1.41 16.65
CA ASN A 245 -38.03 0.01 16.76
C ASN A 245 -36.98 0.85 17.53
N ASP A 246 -36.01 0.21 18.19
CA ASP A 246 -34.98 0.88 18.99
C ASP A 246 -33.58 0.78 18.36
N CYS A 247 -33.51 0.52 17.06
CA CYS A 247 -32.25 0.40 16.33
C CYS A 247 -31.95 1.68 15.54
N TYR A 248 -30.71 2.11 15.59
CA TYR A 248 -30.19 3.22 14.78
C TYR A 248 -28.83 2.88 14.17
N ASN A 249 -28.47 3.56 13.09
CA ASN A 249 -27.16 3.42 12.47
C ASN A 249 -26.21 4.46 13.05
N GLN A 250 -25.10 4.01 13.54
CA GLN A 250 -23.98 4.84 14.02
C GLN A 250 -22.86 4.85 13.01
N GLU A 251 -22.22 5.98 12.80
CA GLU A 251 -20.99 6.07 12.03
C GLU A 251 -19.89 5.25 12.72
N TRP A 252 -19.16 4.48 11.91
CA TRP A 252 -18.07 3.64 12.36
C TRP A 252 -16.83 3.89 11.51
N LEU A 253 -15.82 4.50 12.12
CA LEU A 253 -14.52 4.76 11.49
C LEU A 253 -13.47 3.83 12.09
N PHE A 254 -12.75 3.12 11.24
CA PHE A 254 -11.63 2.29 11.66
C PHE A 254 -10.53 2.28 10.60
N LYS A 255 -9.34 1.84 10.99
CA LYS A 255 -8.19 1.77 10.09
C LYS A 255 -7.73 0.34 9.91
N ILE A 256 -7.26 0.04 8.70
CA ILE A 256 -6.66 -1.25 8.36
C ILE A 256 -5.30 -1.03 7.69
N ASP A 257 -4.39 -1.99 7.85
CA ASP A 257 -3.17 -2.05 7.05
C ASP A 257 -3.39 -2.79 5.72
N GLU A 258 -2.34 -2.94 4.91
CA GLU A 258 -2.39 -3.67 3.64
C GLU A 258 -2.83 -5.13 3.74
N SER A 259 -2.64 -5.77 4.88
CA SER A 259 -3.08 -7.14 5.14
C SER A 259 -4.53 -7.22 5.61
N GLY A 260 -5.19 -6.06 5.77
CA GLY A 260 -6.55 -5.96 6.31
C GLY A 260 -6.60 -6.18 7.83
N LEU A 261 -5.54 -5.92 8.57
CA LEU A 261 -5.57 -5.95 10.03
C LEU A 261 -5.96 -4.58 10.58
N VAL A 262 -6.93 -4.56 11.50
CA VAL A 262 -7.37 -3.35 12.19
C VAL A 262 -6.24 -2.80 13.07
N LYS A 263 -6.07 -1.47 13.05
CA LYS A 263 -5.04 -0.73 13.77
C LYS A 263 -5.62 0.27 14.76
#